data_dbd604a07092da3e88c986b2c027e022
#
_entry.id   dbd604a07092da3e88c986b2c027e022
#
_cell.length_a   1.000
_cell.length_b   1.000
_cell.length_c   1.000
_cell.angle_alpha   90.00
_cell.angle_beta   90.00
_cell.angle_gamma   90.00
#
_symmetry.space_group_name_H-M   'P 1'
#
loop_
_entity.id
_entity.type
_entity.pdbx_description
1 polymer ?
#
loop_
_entity_poly.entity_id
_entity_poly.type
_entity_poly.pdbx_seq_one_letter_code
_entity_poly.pdbx_strand_id
1 'polypeptide(L)'
;MISPSTIVTVPCFSGSPWYLEQLTPLSDWSLRTMRLPEALDNIEAYADFVAGQVVDLDRYILVGDSFGANIAIALATRHPRGLVALVLSGGFAANPITNPITKLKLTAASFLPGNLYQQITLRFHAQSLASPFDVDGQVPLSQSAIRELFIQNTPRRSYLSRMKAAFSANYLGKLDHIQVPTLILTPAYERLIGKNAAQQLVEGIPNATEVILPNTGHMFRFTHPVTYANAIREFLQDHLVGELITR
;
A
#
# COMPACT_ATOMS: atom_id res chain seq x y z
N MET A 1 28.39 15.30 4.13
CA MET A 1 27.89 14.01 3.58
C MET A 1 26.38 13.97 3.81
N ILE A 2 25.60 13.70 2.77
CA ILE A 2 24.13 13.57 2.91
C ILE A 2 23.88 12.18 3.53
N SER A 3 23.13 12.12 4.63
CA SER A 3 22.76 10.85 5.25
C SER A 3 21.97 9.98 4.26
N PRO A 4 22.27 8.67 4.14
CA PRO A 4 21.53 7.78 3.26
C PRO A 4 20.04 7.74 3.67
N SER A 5 19.16 7.69 2.68
CA SER A 5 17.72 7.60 2.94
C SER A 5 17.32 6.21 3.42
N THR A 6 16.40 6.16 4.36
CA THR A 6 15.78 4.91 4.83
C THR A 6 14.48 4.66 4.08
N ILE A 7 14.29 3.47 3.51
CA ILE A 7 12.99 3.05 2.97
C ILE A 7 12.10 2.61 4.12
N VAL A 8 10.97 3.29 4.27
CA VAL A 8 9.95 3.01 5.30
C VAL A 8 8.73 2.42 4.64
N THR A 9 8.35 1.20 5.02
CA THR A 9 7.24 0.49 4.40
C THR A 9 5.99 0.53 5.25
N VAL A 10 4.88 1.01 4.67
CA VAL A 10 3.55 1.04 5.28
C VAL A 10 2.74 -0.13 4.74
N PRO A 11 2.33 -1.08 5.61
CA PRO A 11 1.69 -2.31 5.18
C PRO A 11 0.32 -2.10 4.54
N CYS A 12 -0.08 -3.08 3.73
CA CYS A 12 -1.42 -3.19 3.17
C CYS A 12 -2.48 -3.44 4.25
N PHE A 13 -3.69 -3.78 3.81
CA PHE A 13 -4.87 -3.97 4.66
C PHE A 13 -4.69 -5.00 5.79
N SER A 14 -3.81 -6.00 5.64
CA SER A 14 -3.49 -6.94 6.73
C SER A 14 -2.79 -6.25 7.91
N GLY A 15 -2.09 -5.14 7.66
CA GLY A 15 -1.32 -4.41 8.67
C GLY A 15 -0.06 -5.14 9.15
N SER A 16 0.28 -6.26 8.53
CA SER A 16 1.49 -7.03 8.86
C SER A 16 2.73 -6.39 8.26
N PRO A 17 3.88 -6.43 8.95
CA PRO A 17 5.15 -5.97 8.40
C PRO A 17 5.47 -6.68 7.09
N TRP A 18 6.22 -6.03 6.22
CA TRP A 18 6.72 -6.66 5.00
C TRP A 18 7.83 -7.64 5.34
N TYR A 19 7.89 -8.75 4.61
CA TYR A 19 9.00 -9.69 4.70
C TYR A 19 10.21 -9.10 3.95
N LEU A 20 11.35 -9.04 4.62
CA LEU A 20 12.58 -8.44 4.07
C LEU A 20 13.09 -9.18 2.83
N GLU A 21 12.86 -10.48 2.74
CA GLU A 21 13.21 -11.32 1.58
C GLU A 21 12.58 -10.82 0.27
N GLN A 22 11.37 -10.25 0.34
CA GLN A 22 10.69 -9.64 -0.81
C GLN A 22 11.34 -8.34 -1.28
N LEU A 23 12.21 -7.77 -0.45
CA LEU A 23 12.85 -6.47 -0.67
C LEU A 23 14.35 -6.61 -0.95
N THR A 24 14.84 -7.82 -1.20
CA THR A 24 16.25 -8.08 -1.47
C THR A 24 16.88 -7.14 -2.53
N PRO A 25 16.18 -6.80 -3.65
CA PRO A 25 16.72 -5.85 -4.62
C PRO A 25 16.90 -4.42 -4.07
N LEU A 26 16.33 -4.12 -2.90
CA LEU A 26 16.46 -2.83 -2.20
C LEU A 26 17.46 -2.86 -1.05
N SER A 27 18.29 -3.89 -0.95
CA SER A 27 19.27 -4.09 0.14
C SER A 27 20.35 -3.02 0.25
N ASP A 28 20.50 -2.19 -0.78
CA ASP A 28 21.43 -1.04 -0.76
C ASP A 28 20.91 0.11 0.15
N TRP A 29 19.63 0.09 0.51
CA TRP A 29 19.02 1.04 1.44
C TRP A 29 18.79 0.42 2.80
N SER A 30 18.82 1.25 3.84
CA SER A 30 18.27 0.85 5.14
C SER A 30 16.76 0.66 5.03
N LEU A 31 16.24 -0.43 5.57
CA LEU A 31 14.81 -0.76 5.52
C LEU A 31 14.19 -0.68 6.92
N ARG A 32 13.09 0.05 7.03
CA ARG A 32 12.26 0.09 8.24
C ARG A 32 10.86 -0.41 7.90
N THR A 33 10.48 -1.53 8.51
CA THR A 33 9.14 -2.10 8.39
C THR A 33 8.36 -1.85 9.68
N MET A 34 7.04 -1.84 9.60
CA MET A 34 6.18 -1.63 10.75
C MET A 34 4.94 -2.52 10.71
N ARG A 35 4.36 -2.75 11.89
CA ARG A 35 3.01 -3.33 12.03
C ARG A 35 2.04 -2.19 12.31
N LEU A 36 0.93 -2.14 11.57
CA LEU A 36 -0.12 -1.18 11.86
C LEU A 36 -0.86 -1.55 13.15
N PRO A 37 -1.30 -0.55 13.93
CA PRO A 37 -2.19 -0.77 15.08
C PRO A 37 -3.45 -1.55 14.68
N GLU A 38 -3.99 -2.32 15.61
CA GLU A 38 -5.13 -3.19 15.33
C GLU A 38 -6.40 -2.41 14.96
N ALA A 39 -6.63 -1.29 15.62
CA ALA A 39 -7.82 -0.51 15.41
C ALA A 39 -7.59 0.97 15.64
N LEU A 40 -7.59 1.73 14.54
CA LEU A 40 -7.66 3.19 14.53
C LEU A 40 -8.85 3.60 13.63
N ASP A 41 -9.59 4.61 14.05
CA ASP A 41 -10.91 4.90 13.46
C ASP A 41 -10.88 5.57 12.08
N ASN A 42 -9.75 6.14 11.67
CA ASN A 42 -9.63 6.88 10.41
C ASN A 42 -8.20 6.88 9.89
N ILE A 43 -8.01 7.29 8.64
CA ILE A 43 -6.70 7.33 7.98
C ILE A 43 -5.75 8.32 8.65
N GLU A 44 -6.25 9.45 9.17
CA GLU A 44 -5.43 10.46 9.83
C GLU A 44 -4.73 9.89 11.08
N ALA A 45 -5.44 9.09 11.88
CA ALA A 45 -4.85 8.43 13.04
C ALA A 45 -3.78 7.38 12.66
N TYR A 46 -3.97 6.67 11.54
CA TYR A 46 -2.91 5.80 11.00
C TYR A 46 -1.71 6.62 10.49
N ALA A 47 -1.95 7.76 9.86
CA ALA A 47 -0.88 8.67 9.41
C ALA A 47 -0.10 9.25 10.59
N ASP A 48 -0.76 9.61 11.70
CA ASP A 48 -0.12 10.05 12.95
C ASP A 48 0.77 8.95 13.53
N PHE A 49 0.31 7.70 13.52
CA PHE A 49 1.12 6.56 13.93
C PHE A 49 2.37 6.43 13.05
N VAL A 50 2.23 6.50 11.73
CA VAL A 50 3.38 6.41 10.80
C VAL A 50 4.32 7.59 10.99
N ALA A 51 3.81 8.82 11.20
CA ALA A 51 4.62 9.99 11.50
C ALA A 51 5.51 9.77 12.73
N GLY A 52 4.97 9.16 13.79
CA GLY A 52 5.73 8.78 14.97
C GLY A 52 6.83 7.75 14.72
N GLN A 53 6.67 6.90 13.69
CA GLN A 53 7.68 5.89 13.32
C GLN A 53 8.86 6.45 12.50
N VAL A 54 8.77 7.69 12.04
CA VAL A 54 9.80 8.32 11.17
C VAL A 54 10.42 9.59 11.79
N VAL A 55 10.04 9.95 13.00
CA VAL A 55 10.46 11.18 13.68
C VAL A 55 11.99 11.29 13.88
N ASP A 56 12.67 10.16 13.99
CA ASP A 56 14.12 10.03 14.16
C ASP A 56 14.89 10.00 12.83
N LEU A 57 14.21 10.00 11.69
CA LEU A 57 14.81 9.92 10.37
C LEU A 57 14.98 11.32 9.77
N ASP A 58 16.22 11.70 9.45
CA ASP A 58 16.50 12.94 8.73
C ASP A 58 16.02 12.89 7.27
N ARG A 59 16.10 11.69 6.65
CA ARG A 59 15.68 11.46 5.27
C ARG A 59 15.07 10.08 5.12
N TYR A 60 13.90 10.00 4.50
CA TYR A 60 13.24 8.72 4.25
C TYR A 60 12.40 8.72 2.97
N ILE A 61 12.25 7.53 2.43
CA ILE A 61 11.38 7.19 1.31
C ILE A 61 10.19 6.44 1.90
N LEU A 62 8.97 6.92 1.65
CA LEU A 62 7.77 6.26 2.16
C LEU A 62 7.16 5.37 1.08
N VAL A 63 7.03 4.08 1.37
CA VAL A 63 6.46 3.09 0.44
C VAL A 63 5.17 2.55 1.04
N GLY A 64 4.04 2.94 0.47
CA GLY A 64 2.72 2.50 0.91
C GLY A 64 2.12 1.47 -0.04
N ASP A 65 1.57 0.37 0.49
CA ASP A 65 0.96 -0.70 -0.27
C ASP A 65 -0.56 -0.76 -0.02
N SER A 66 -1.37 -0.57 -1.06
CA SER A 66 -2.83 -0.65 -1.01
C SER A 66 -3.41 0.30 0.08
N PHE A 67 -3.96 -0.21 1.17
CA PHE A 67 -4.39 0.58 2.32
C PHE A 67 -3.25 1.43 2.90
N GLY A 68 -2.02 0.91 2.91
CA GLY A 68 -0.83 1.65 3.32
C GLY A 68 -0.51 2.83 2.40
N ALA A 69 -0.84 2.74 1.11
CA ALA A 69 -0.70 3.87 0.18
C ALA A 69 -1.65 5.02 0.54
N ASN A 70 -2.87 4.71 0.97
CA ASN A 70 -3.81 5.74 1.44
C ASN A 70 -3.31 6.44 2.71
N ILE A 71 -2.69 5.69 3.64
CA ILE A 71 -2.02 6.26 4.82
C ILE A 71 -0.83 7.14 4.41
N ALA A 72 -0.02 6.67 3.46
CA ALA A 72 1.15 7.40 2.97
C ALA A 72 0.76 8.70 2.26
N ILE A 73 -0.34 8.71 1.49
CA ILE A 73 -0.92 9.93 0.91
C ILE A 73 -1.30 10.92 2.03
N ALA A 74 -2.05 10.47 3.05
CA ALA A 74 -2.46 11.32 4.15
C ALA A 74 -1.26 11.96 4.87
N LEU A 75 -0.19 11.20 5.09
CA LEU A 75 1.03 11.74 5.68
C LEU A 75 1.74 12.70 4.72
N ALA A 76 1.92 12.34 3.46
CA ALA A 76 2.65 13.13 2.48
C ALA A 76 2.01 14.50 2.21
N THR A 77 0.67 14.60 2.25
CA THR A 77 -0.06 15.89 2.09
C THR A 77 0.20 16.88 3.22
N ARG A 78 0.82 16.47 4.32
CA ARG A 78 1.19 17.31 5.47
C ARG A 78 2.63 17.85 5.39
N HIS A 79 3.36 17.57 4.29
CA HIS A 79 4.77 17.93 4.09
C HIS A 79 5.68 17.51 5.26
N PRO A 80 5.69 16.20 5.63
CA PRO A 80 6.47 15.77 6.78
C PRO A 80 7.97 15.98 6.53
N ARG A 81 8.67 16.46 7.56
CA ARG A 81 10.12 16.66 7.49
C ARG A 81 10.82 15.34 7.13
N GLY A 82 11.77 15.41 6.22
CA GLY A 82 12.62 14.26 5.85
C GLY A 82 12.03 13.35 4.78
N LEU A 83 10.78 13.50 4.37
CA LEU A 83 10.23 12.76 3.23
C LEU A 83 10.89 13.27 1.93
N VAL A 84 11.59 12.37 1.22
CA VAL A 84 12.33 12.73 -0.02
C VAL A 84 11.74 12.09 -1.27
N ALA A 85 11.02 10.99 -1.14
CA ALA A 85 10.29 10.35 -2.22
C ALA A 85 9.10 9.53 -1.67
N LEU A 86 8.10 9.31 -2.51
CA LEU A 86 6.89 8.56 -2.19
C LEU A 86 6.68 7.44 -3.21
N VAL A 87 6.32 6.26 -2.75
CA VAL A 87 5.91 5.14 -3.61
C VAL A 87 4.52 4.68 -3.20
N LEU A 88 3.59 4.71 -4.13
CA LEU A 88 2.19 4.32 -3.94
C LEU A 88 1.90 3.07 -4.77
N SER A 89 1.77 1.95 -4.11
CA SER A 89 1.63 0.64 -4.72
C SER A 89 0.17 0.17 -4.63
N GLY A 90 -0.52 0.04 -5.77
CA GLY A 90 -1.94 -0.31 -5.80
C GLY A 90 -2.78 0.61 -4.90
N GLY A 91 -2.46 1.92 -4.91
CA GLY A 91 -3.00 2.92 -3.99
C GLY A 91 -4.29 3.56 -4.47
N PHE A 92 -4.95 4.26 -3.54
CA PHE A 92 -6.16 5.05 -3.83
C PHE A 92 -6.22 6.29 -2.93
N ALA A 93 -6.69 7.41 -3.48
CA ALA A 93 -6.85 8.66 -2.72
C ALA A 93 -8.22 8.81 -2.06
N ALA A 94 -9.23 8.10 -2.55
CA ALA A 94 -10.59 8.13 -2.03
C ALA A 94 -11.16 6.71 -1.95
N ASN A 95 -12.29 6.57 -1.24
CA ASN A 95 -12.98 5.29 -1.11
C ASN A 95 -13.09 4.56 -2.47
N PRO A 96 -12.42 3.41 -2.66
CA PRO A 96 -12.41 2.71 -3.94
C PRO A 96 -13.73 1.99 -4.23
N ILE A 97 -14.57 1.77 -3.20
CA ILE A 97 -15.85 1.08 -3.33
C ILE A 97 -16.96 2.11 -3.53
N THR A 98 -17.22 2.43 -4.79
CA THR A 98 -18.25 3.41 -5.18
C THR A 98 -19.63 2.80 -5.34
N ASN A 99 -19.73 1.48 -5.60
CA ASN A 99 -21.02 0.81 -5.77
C ASN A 99 -21.78 0.72 -4.43
N PRO A 100 -22.97 1.34 -4.32
CA PRO A 100 -23.73 1.40 -3.08
C PRO A 100 -24.22 0.02 -2.60
N ILE A 101 -24.49 -0.90 -3.51
CA ILE A 101 -24.91 -2.27 -3.17
C ILE A 101 -23.74 -3.03 -2.54
N THR A 102 -22.54 -2.91 -3.11
CA THR A 102 -21.33 -3.52 -2.55
C THR A 102 -21.03 -2.94 -1.18
N LYS A 103 -21.11 -1.62 -1.03
CA LYS A 103 -20.93 -0.94 0.26
C LYS A 103 -21.93 -1.43 1.30
N LEU A 104 -23.22 -1.53 0.92
CA LEU A 104 -24.27 -2.04 1.81
C LEU A 104 -24.01 -3.50 2.22
N LYS A 105 -23.63 -4.38 1.28
CA LYS A 105 -23.30 -5.78 1.57
C LYS A 105 -22.13 -5.90 2.55
N LEU A 106 -21.06 -5.13 2.35
CA LEU A 106 -19.90 -5.12 3.24
C LEU A 106 -20.26 -4.57 4.63
N THR A 107 -21.07 -3.52 4.68
CA THR A 107 -21.57 -2.97 5.95
C THR A 107 -22.46 -3.98 6.68
N ALA A 108 -23.41 -4.60 5.98
CA ALA A 108 -24.26 -5.63 6.57
C ALA A 108 -23.45 -6.84 7.07
N ALA A 109 -22.46 -7.27 6.30
CA ALA A 109 -21.56 -8.35 6.70
C ALA A 109 -20.79 -8.03 7.99
N SER A 110 -20.52 -6.74 8.27
CA SER A 110 -19.83 -6.34 9.50
C SER A 110 -20.58 -6.66 10.80
N PHE A 111 -21.90 -6.85 10.72
CA PHE A 111 -22.73 -7.24 11.85
C PHE A 111 -22.80 -8.74 12.08
N LEU A 112 -22.29 -9.56 11.15
CA LEU A 112 -22.29 -11.01 11.31
C LEU A 112 -21.35 -11.45 12.44
N PRO A 113 -21.74 -12.45 13.24
CA PRO A 113 -20.91 -12.93 14.34
C PRO A 113 -19.65 -13.62 13.86
N GLY A 114 -18.59 -13.46 14.62
CA GLY A 114 -17.21 -13.99 14.49
C GLY A 114 -16.86 -14.78 13.24
N ASN A 115 -17.04 -16.09 13.29
CA ASN A 115 -16.62 -17.00 12.24
C ASN A 115 -17.37 -16.83 10.90
N LEU A 116 -18.66 -16.47 10.95
CA LEU A 116 -19.47 -16.28 9.74
C LEU A 116 -19.01 -15.03 8.97
N TYR A 117 -18.71 -13.95 9.71
CA TYR A 117 -18.11 -12.76 9.12
C TYR A 117 -16.80 -13.09 8.37
N GLN A 118 -15.89 -13.79 9.03
CA GLN A 118 -14.61 -14.17 8.43
C GLN A 118 -14.79 -15.04 7.18
N GLN A 119 -15.73 -15.98 7.22
CA GLN A 119 -15.98 -16.85 6.08
C GLN A 119 -16.51 -16.10 4.85
N ILE A 120 -17.39 -15.15 5.04
CA ILE A 120 -18.03 -14.42 3.94
C ILE A 120 -17.13 -13.30 3.42
N THR A 121 -16.72 -12.38 4.31
CA THR A 121 -15.98 -11.17 3.88
C THR A 121 -14.57 -11.47 3.42
N LEU A 122 -13.86 -12.35 4.13
CA LEU A 122 -12.50 -12.74 3.74
C LEU A 122 -12.47 -13.62 2.49
N ARG A 123 -13.53 -14.43 2.26
CA ARG A 123 -13.66 -15.16 0.99
C ARG A 123 -13.83 -14.21 -0.19
N PHE A 124 -14.69 -13.20 -0.04
CA PHE A 124 -14.91 -12.19 -1.08
C PHE A 124 -13.61 -11.41 -1.36
N HIS A 125 -12.91 -11.00 -0.31
CA HIS A 125 -11.65 -10.30 -0.42
C HIS A 125 -10.57 -11.17 -1.10
N ALA A 126 -10.40 -12.41 -0.66
CA ALA A 126 -9.46 -13.36 -1.24
C ALA A 126 -9.75 -13.64 -2.72
N GLN A 127 -11.03 -13.71 -3.11
CA GLN A 127 -11.43 -13.89 -4.51
C GLN A 127 -10.96 -12.73 -5.40
N SER A 128 -11.01 -11.50 -4.87
CA SER A 128 -10.57 -10.31 -5.59
C SER A 128 -9.04 -10.18 -5.67
N LEU A 129 -8.32 -10.82 -4.75
CA LEU A 129 -6.87 -10.75 -4.63
C LEU A 129 -6.13 -11.93 -5.26
N ALA A 130 -6.80 -13.06 -5.49
CA ALA A 130 -6.17 -14.24 -6.09
C ALA A 130 -5.54 -13.89 -7.43
N SER A 131 -4.29 -14.29 -7.62
CA SER A 131 -3.56 -14.06 -8.85
C SER A 131 -3.82 -15.17 -9.86
N PRO A 132 -4.24 -14.85 -11.10
CA PRO A 132 -4.28 -15.83 -12.19
C PRO A 132 -2.92 -15.98 -12.90
N PHE A 133 -1.89 -15.25 -12.47
CA PHE A 133 -0.58 -15.18 -13.12
C PHE A 133 0.47 -15.93 -12.33
N ASP A 134 1.52 -16.38 -13.02
CA ASP A 134 2.69 -16.97 -12.39
C ASP A 134 3.36 -15.95 -11.44
N VAL A 135 3.82 -16.46 -10.31
CA VAL A 135 4.45 -15.68 -9.24
C VAL A 135 5.96 -15.68 -9.49
N ASP A 136 6.49 -14.76 -10.28
CA ASP A 136 7.89 -14.77 -10.73
C ASP A 136 8.39 -16.18 -11.13
N GLY A 137 7.59 -16.90 -11.93
CA GLY A 137 7.85 -18.25 -12.37
C GLY A 137 7.38 -19.38 -11.41
N GLN A 138 6.63 -19.05 -10.37
CA GLN A 138 6.02 -20.00 -9.42
C GLN A 138 4.52 -20.17 -9.66
N VAL A 139 3.89 -21.04 -8.86
CA VAL A 139 2.44 -21.26 -8.91
C VAL A 139 1.67 -20.02 -8.45
N PRO A 140 0.59 -19.62 -9.14
CA PRO A 140 -0.24 -18.49 -8.73
C PRO A 140 -0.78 -18.64 -7.31
N LEU A 141 -0.92 -17.51 -6.58
CA LEU A 141 -1.55 -17.50 -5.26
C LEU A 141 -3.03 -17.86 -5.37
N SER A 142 -3.43 -18.96 -4.73
CA SER A 142 -4.82 -19.41 -4.69
C SER A 142 -5.66 -18.56 -3.72
N GLN A 143 -6.98 -18.56 -3.94
CA GLN A 143 -7.93 -17.91 -3.02
C GLN A 143 -7.83 -18.47 -1.59
N SER A 144 -7.58 -19.78 -1.44
CA SER A 144 -7.44 -20.41 -0.12
C SER A 144 -6.19 -19.93 0.61
N ALA A 145 -5.05 -19.84 -0.07
CA ALA A 145 -3.79 -19.35 0.51
C ALA A 145 -3.92 -17.88 0.94
N ILE A 146 -4.51 -17.03 0.11
CA ILE A 146 -4.75 -15.63 0.46
C ILE A 146 -5.70 -15.51 1.65
N ARG A 147 -6.79 -16.29 1.66
CA ARG A 147 -7.75 -16.30 2.77
C ARG A 147 -7.07 -16.67 4.09
N GLU A 148 -6.22 -17.69 4.07
CA GLU A 148 -5.48 -18.12 5.26
C GLU A 148 -4.54 -17.03 5.77
N LEU A 149 -3.76 -16.41 4.89
CA LEU A 149 -2.92 -15.25 5.21
C LEU A 149 -3.71 -14.12 5.88
N PHE A 150 -4.88 -13.79 5.35
CA PHE A 150 -5.72 -12.73 5.92
C PHE A 150 -6.30 -13.11 7.28
N ILE A 151 -6.78 -14.35 7.45
CA ILE A 151 -7.32 -14.82 8.74
C ILE A 151 -6.24 -14.74 9.83
N GLN A 152 -5.03 -15.20 9.53
CA GLN A 152 -3.92 -15.21 10.48
C GLN A 152 -3.47 -13.80 10.88
N ASN A 153 -3.49 -12.84 9.94
CA ASN A 153 -2.90 -11.51 10.13
C ASN A 153 -3.92 -10.39 10.36
N THR A 154 -5.22 -10.65 10.16
CA THR A 154 -6.24 -9.60 10.23
C THR A 154 -7.37 -9.99 11.18
N PRO A 155 -7.24 -9.76 12.49
CA PRO A 155 -8.33 -9.94 13.44
C PRO A 155 -9.57 -9.14 12.99
N ARG A 156 -10.76 -9.63 13.35
CA ARG A 156 -12.04 -8.97 13.00
C ARG A 156 -12.05 -7.47 13.33
N ARG A 157 -11.55 -7.10 14.51
CA ARG A 157 -11.48 -5.71 14.95
C ARG A 157 -10.63 -4.85 14.00
N SER A 158 -9.46 -5.35 13.60
CA SER A 158 -8.58 -4.67 12.65
C SER A 158 -9.23 -4.53 11.26
N TYR A 159 -9.88 -5.58 10.79
CA TYR A 159 -10.58 -5.56 9.50
C TYR A 159 -11.67 -4.49 9.48
N LEU A 160 -12.54 -4.45 10.49
CA LEU A 160 -13.63 -3.48 10.57
C LEU A 160 -13.13 -2.03 10.69
N SER A 161 -12.13 -1.81 11.52
CA SER A 161 -11.50 -0.50 11.70
C SER A 161 -10.91 0.01 10.38
N ARG A 162 -10.12 -0.81 9.69
CA ARG A 162 -9.49 -0.43 8.41
C ARG A 162 -10.50 -0.25 7.28
N MET A 163 -11.55 -1.05 7.25
CA MET A 163 -12.68 -0.84 6.33
C MET A 163 -13.34 0.52 6.54
N LYS A 164 -13.63 0.87 7.80
CA LYS A 164 -14.21 2.17 8.16
C LYS A 164 -13.29 3.31 7.74
N ALA A 165 -12.00 3.20 8.05
CA ALA A 165 -10.99 4.17 7.66
C ALA A 165 -10.90 4.36 6.14
N ALA A 166 -10.82 3.26 5.37
CA ALA A 166 -10.76 3.30 3.91
C ALA A 166 -12.03 3.90 3.28
N PHE A 167 -13.21 3.60 3.83
CA PHE A 167 -14.48 4.13 3.32
C PHE A 167 -14.67 5.62 3.58
N SER A 168 -14.04 6.17 4.62
CA SER A 168 -14.09 7.60 4.95
C SER A 168 -12.97 8.41 4.30
N ALA A 169 -12.00 7.75 3.67
CA ALA A 169 -10.87 8.42 3.04
C ALA A 169 -11.30 9.25 1.82
N ASN A 170 -10.82 10.48 1.75
CA ASN A 170 -10.94 11.35 0.58
C ASN A 170 -9.83 12.41 0.58
N TYR A 171 -8.79 12.16 -0.21
CA TYR A 171 -7.63 13.05 -0.37
C TYR A 171 -7.53 13.64 -1.78
N LEU A 172 -8.54 13.44 -2.66
CA LEU A 172 -8.49 13.92 -4.05
C LEU A 172 -8.19 15.41 -4.14
N GLY A 173 -8.81 16.24 -3.29
CA GLY A 173 -8.58 17.67 -3.27
C GLY A 173 -7.31 18.11 -2.51
N LYS A 174 -6.40 17.18 -2.17
CA LYS A 174 -5.13 17.46 -1.47
C LYS A 174 -3.92 16.84 -2.15
N LEU A 175 -4.11 16.15 -3.28
CA LEU A 175 -3.02 15.44 -3.96
C LEU A 175 -1.95 16.39 -4.49
N ASP A 176 -2.33 17.59 -4.88
CA ASP A 176 -1.44 18.68 -5.32
C ASP A 176 -0.50 19.19 -4.22
N HIS A 177 -0.79 18.90 -2.96
CA HIS A 177 0.13 19.17 -1.85
C HIS A 177 1.33 18.22 -1.83
N ILE A 178 1.30 17.08 -2.50
CA ILE A 178 2.43 16.14 -2.54
C ILE A 178 3.45 16.64 -3.55
N GLN A 179 4.56 17.20 -3.06
CA GLN A 179 5.58 17.87 -3.88
C GLN A 179 6.83 17.02 -4.12
N VAL A 180 6.99 15.91 -3.39
CA VAL A 180 8.13 15.00 -3.57
C VAL A 180 7.96 14.13 -4.83
N PRO A 181 9.05 13.69 -5.47
CA PRO A 181 8.97 12.68 -6.52
C PRO A 181 8.14 11.49 -6.07
N THR A 182 7.15 11.10 -6.86
CA THR A 182 6.19 10.06 -6.50
C THR A 182 6.11 8.99 -7.58
N LEU A 183 6.36 7.74 -7.20
CA LEU A 183 6.15 6.57 -8.04
C LEU A 183 4.76 5.98 -7.75
N ILE A 184 3.98 5.78 -8.80
CA ILE A 184 2.70 5.06 -8.74
C ILE A 184 2.89 3.71 -9.42
N LEU A 185 2.87 2.62 -8.64
CA LEU A 185 2.93 1.26 -9.15
C LEU A 185 1.52 0.73 -9.34
N THR A 186 1.18 0.44 -10.58
CA THR A 186 -0.15 -0.03 -10.98
C THR A 186 -0.06 -1.46 -11.51
N PRO A 187 -0.84 -2.41 -10.96
CA PRO A 187 -0.94 -3.74 -11.55
C PRO A 187 -1.78 -3.68 -12.84
N ALA A 188 -1.33 -4.36 -13.90
CA ALA A 188 -2.02 -4.35 -15.19
C ALA A 188 -3.48 -4.85 -15.11
N TYR A 189 -3.76 -5.72 -14.15
CA TYR A 189 -5.08 -6.36 -13.96
C TYR A 189 -5.66 -6.04 -12.57
N GLU A 190 -5.85 -4.73 -12.30
CA GLU A 190 -6.48 -4.28 -11.05
C GLU A 190 -7.97 -4.64 -11.00
N ARG A 191 -8.36 -5.40 -9.98
CA ARG A 191 -9.76 -5.86 -9.80
C ARG A 191 -10.38 -5.45 -8.46
N LEU A 192 -9.58 -4.96 -7.52
CA LEU A 192 -10.04 -4.65 -6.17
C LEU A 192 -10.45 -3.18 -6.02
N ILE A 193 -9.57 -2.26 -6.40
CA ILE A 193 -9.78 -0.81 -6.23
C ILE A 193 -10.20 -0.09 -7.50
N GLY A 194 -10.20 -0.81 -8.64
CA GLY A 194 -10.59 -0.26 -9.94
C GLY A 194 -9.49 0.58 -10.62
N LYS A 195 -9.58 0.67 -11.94
CA LYS A 195 -8.57 1.32 -12.79
C LYS A 195 -8.47 2.84 -12.57
N ASN A 196 -9.54 3.49 -12.18
CA ASN A 196 -9.57 4.95 -12.00
C ASN A 196 -8.74 5.43 -10.79
N ALA A 197 -8.43 4.55 -9.84
CA ALA A 197 -7.70 4.94 -8.65
C ALA A 197 -6.26 5.40 -8.97
N ALA A 198 -5.54 4.66 -9.81
CA ALA A 198 -4.19 5.04 -10.25
C ALA A 198 -4.23 6.32 -11.09
N GLN A 199 -5.16 6.43 -12.03
CA GLN A 199 -5.33 7.62 -12.85
C GLN A 199 -5.55 8.89 -11.99
N GLN A 200 -6.39 8.83 -10.97
CA GLN A 200 -6.62 9.94 -10.04
C GLN A 200 -5.33 10.37 -9.32
N LEU A 201 -4.46 9.42 -8.96
CA LEU A 201 -3.18 9.73 -8.34
C LEU A 201 -2.21 10.39 -9.33
N VAL A 202 -2.14 9.87 -10.57
CA VAL A 202 -1.27 10.43 -11.63
C VAL A 202 -1.68 11.85 -12.00
N GLU A 203 -2.99 12.09 -12.13
CA GLU A 203 -3.52 13.42 -12.50
C GLU A 203 -3.43 14.42 -11.34
N GLY A 204 -3.51 13.93 -10.09
CA GLY A 204 -3.58 14.80 -8.92
C GLY A 204 -2.22 15.15 -8.31
N ILE A 205 -1.19 14.31 -8.47
CA ILE A 205 0.14 14.52 -7.86
C ILE A 205 1.09 15.13 -8.91
N PRO A 206 1.61 16.36 -8.70
CA PRO A 206 2.39 17.09 -9.71
C PRO A 206 3.63 16.36 -10.23
N ASN A 207 4.35 15.66 -9.34
CA ASN A 207 5.61 14.96 -9.66
C ASN A 207 5.42 13.43 -9.67
N ALA A 208 4.29 12.96 -10.20
CA ALA A 208 3.99 11.53 -10.29
C ALA A 208 4.52 10.90 -11.57
N THR A 209 5.10 9.72 -11.43
CA THR A 209 5.44 8.81 -12.53
C THR A 209 4.70 7.49 -12.32
N GLU A 210 3.97 7.00 -13.32
CA GLU A 210 3.30 5.71 -13.26
C GLU A 210 4.15 4.62 -13.94
N VAL A 211 4.26 3.49 -13.28
CA VAL A 211 4.78 2.25 -13.86
C VAL A 211 3.73 1.17 -13.75
N ILE A 212 3.27 0.68 -14.91
CA ILE A 212 2.31 -0.42 -14.99
C ILE A 212 3.09 -1.72 -15.07
N LEU A 213 2.92 -2.58 -14.07
CA LEU A 213 3.58 -3.88 -14.03
C LEU A 213 2.76 -4.92 -14.81
N PRO A 214 3.31 -5.47 -15.91
CA PRO A 214 2.60 -6.45 -16.74
C PRO A 214 2.35 -7.76 -15.97
N ASN A 215 1.32 -8.50 -16.37
CA ASN A 215 0.97 -9.79 -15.79
C ASN A 215 0.79 -9.81 -14.27
N THR A 216 0.36 -8.68 -13.69
CA THR A 216 0.17 -8.56 -12.25
C THR A 216 -1.25 -8.18 -11.88
N GLY A 217 -1.75 -8.71 -10.77
CA GLY A 217 -2.97 -8.29 -10.09
C GLY A 217 -2.66 -7.52 -8.81
N HIS A 218 -3.68 -7.18 -8.02
CA HIS A 218 -3.54 -6.33 -6.81
C HIS A 218 -2.51 -6.85 -5.79
N MET A 219 -2.25 -8.16 -5.73
CA MET A 219 -1.26 -8.77 -4.83
C MET A 219 0.17 -8.77 -5.40
N PHE A 220 0.48 -7.90 -6.37
CA PHE A 220 1.74 -7.93 -7.13
C PHE A 220 3.01 -7.84 -6.27
N ARG A 221 3.01 -7.15 -5.14
CA ARG A 221 4.13 -7.17 -4.21
C ARG A 221 4.44 -8.59 -3.68
N PHE A 222 3.41 -9.44 -3.52
CA PHE A 222 3.55 -10.82 -3.05
C PHE A 222 3.81 -11.80 -4.20
N THR A 223 3.21 -11.53 -5.36
CA THR A 223 3.29 -12.44 -6.50
C THR A 223 4.50 -12.17 -7.39
N HIS A 224 4.96 -10.93 -7.46
CA HIS A 224 6.08 -10.48 -8.28
C HIS A 224 7.06 -9.60 -7.48
N PRO A 225 7.62 -10.10 -6.36
CA PRO A 225 8.42 -9.29 -5.44
C PRO A 225 9.68 -8.72 -6.09
N VAL A 226 10.33 -9.46 -6.98
CA VAL A 226 11.55 -9.00 -7.66
C VAL A 226 11.23 -7.90 -8.66
N THR A 227 10.22 -8.10 -9.52
CA THR A 227 9.76 -7.09 -10.48
C THR A 227 9.30 -5.81 -9.77
N TYR A 228 8.57 -5.97 -8.67
CA TYR A 228 8.11 -4.89 -7.81
C TYR A 228 9.28 -4.08 -7.23
N ALA A 229 10.23 -4.75 -6.61
CA ALA A 229 11.36 -4.08 -5.96
C ALA A 229 12.31 -3.42 -6.99
N ASN A 230 12.49 -4.03 -8.16
CA ASN A 230 13.29 -3.42 -9.24
C ASN A 230 12.66 -2.12 -9.75
N ALA A 231 11.35 -2.07 -9.93
CA ALA A 231 10.68 -0.82 -10.34
C ALA A 231 10.87 0.32 -9.32
N ILE A 232 10.86 -0.01 -8.02
CA ILE A 232 11.19 0.96 -6.97
C ILE A 232 12.65 1.38 -7.07
N ARG A 233 13.57 0.43 -7.23
CA ARG A 233 15.00 0.71 -7.35
C ARG A 233 15.31 1.65 -8.50
N GLU A 234 14.79 1.37 -9.69
CA GLU A 234 14.99 2.19 -10.88
C GLU A 234 14.51 3.62 -10.64
N PHE A 235 13.31 3.78 -10.13
CA PHE A 235 12.76 5.10 -9.78
C PHE A 235 13.65 5.86 -8.79
N LEU A 236 14.13 5.20 -7.74
CA LEU A 236 14.97 5.84 -6.73
C LEU A 236 16.35 6.21 -7.30
N GLN A 237 16.92 5.40 -8.19
CA GLN A 237 18.17 5.71 -8.87
C GLN A 237 18.03 6.97 -9.74
N ASP A 238 16.92 7.12 -10.45
CA ASP A 238 16.68 8.27 -11.33
C ASP A 238 16.46 9.58 -10.56
N HIS A 239 15.86 9.52 -9.38
CA HIS A 239 15.46 10.72 -8.63
C HIS A 239 16.36 11.06 -7.44
N LEU A 240 17.16 10.11 -6.95
CA LEU A 240 18.03 10.29 -5.78
C LEU A 240 19.52 10.05 -6.11
N VAL A 241 19.95 10.36 -7.33
CA VAL A 241 21.30 10.11 -7.91
C VAL A 241 22.46 10.58 -7.04
N GLY A 242 22.27 11.50 -6.13
CA GLY A 242 23.34 11.96 -5.22
C GLY A 242 23.63 11.04 -4.02
N GLU A 243 22.81 10.05 -3.76
CA GLU A 243 22.88 9.24 -2.53
C GLU A 243 23.66 7.93 -2.67
N LEU A 244 23.77 7.40 -3.90
CA LEU A 244 24.43 6.10 -4.17
C LEU A 244 25.95 6.21 -4.42
N ILE A 245 26.49 7.41 -4.61
CA ILE A 245 27.90 7.62 -4.99
C ILE A 245 28.84 7.67 -3.75
N THR A 246 28.34 7.54 -2.55
CA THR A 246 29.10 7.71 -1.30
C THR A 246 29.36 6.42 -0.52
N ARG A 247 29.44 5.29 -1.19
CA ARG A 247 29.91 4.02 -0.60
C ARG A 247 31.25 3.61 -1.19
#